data_07338dd41fe7169ee424ae5fc7abf31d
#
_entry.id   07338dd41fe7169ee424ae5fc7abf31d
#
_cell.length_a   1.000
_cell.length_b   1.000
_cell.length_c   1.000
_cell.angle_alpha   90.00
_cell.angle_beta   90.00
_cell.angle_gamma   90.00
#
_symmetry.space_group_name_H-M   'P 1'
#
loop_
_entity.id
_entity.type
_entity.pdbx_description
1 polymer ?
#
loop_
_entity_poly.entity_id
_entity_poly.type
_entity_poly.pdbx_seq_one_letter_code
_entity_poly.pdbx_strand_id
1 'polypeptide(L)'
;FIPELDLVLELDGDVIGNIMYTKATLIDELQNKKDILTFGPVCIMPLYQRMGYGKMLLEHSFKKAVALGYDVIVIFGSPGNYVGRGFKSCKKYHVAIENGKYPTAMMVKELAPNALGGRSWTYHGSPAMEICEEDAQKYDDTLEKMEKKYQPCQEDFYIMSHAFIEG
;
A
#
# COMPACT_ATOMS: atom_id res chain seq x y z
N PHE A 1 -3.94 11.67 5.69
CA PHE A 1 -4.72 10.68 4.92
C PHE A 1 -5.65 11.38 3.94
N ILE A 2 -6.35 10.65 3.08
CA ILE A 2 -7.23 11.19 2.05
C ILE A 2 -8.66 10.71 2.36
N PRO A 3 -9.53 11.57 2.93
CA PRO A 3 -10.86 11.16 3.38
C PRO A 3 -11.72 10.50 2.27
N GLU A 4 -11.60 10.97 1.04
CA GLU A 4 -12.33 10.44 -0.11
C GLU A 4 -11.88 9.01 -0.49
N LEU A 5 -10.72 8.57 0.00
CA LEU A 5 -10.14 7.24 -0.21
C LEU A 5 -10.02 6.44 1.10
N ASP A 6 -10.72 6.85 2.14
CA ASP A 6 -11.02 6.01 3.29
C ASP A 6 -12.36 5.31 3.03
N LEU A 7 -12.28 4.06 2.57
CA LEU A 7 -13.44 3.33 2.04
C LEU A 7 -13.72 2.11 2.88
N VAL A 8 -14.99 1.90 3.17
CA VAL A 8 -15.49 0.66 3.74
C VAL A 8 -16.25 -0.16 2.71
N LEU A 9 -16.23 -1.47 2.88
CA LEU A 9 -17.11 -2.40 2.18
C LEU A 9 -18.19 -2.85 3.16
N GLU A 10 -19.45 -2.58 2.82
CA GLU A 10 -20.60 -2.99 3.59
C GLU A 10 -21.34 -4.13 2.89
N LEU A 11 -21.80 -5.10 3.64
CA LEU A 11 -22.65 -6.20 3.20
C LEU A 11 -23.79 -6.39 4.21
N ASP A 12 -25.01 -6.28 3.76
CA ASP A 12 -26.23 -6.46 4.58
C ASP A 12 -26.27 -5.59 5.86
N GLY A 13 -25.64 -4.39 5.81
CA GLY A 13 -25.57 -3.45 6.91
C GLY A 13 -24.32 -3.60 7.79
N ASP A 14 -23.51 -4.62 7.57
CA ASP A 14 -22.26 -4.87 8.31
C ASP A 14 -21.02 -4.39 7.51
N VAL A 15 -20.09 -3.69 8.18
CA VAL A 15 -18.79 -3.35 7.59
C VAL A 15 -17.90 -4.58 7.60
N ILE A 16 -17.61 -5.12 6.41
CA ILE A 16 -16.81 -6.34 6.23
C ILE A 16 -15.40 -6.09 5.68
N GLY A 17 -15.07 -4.88 5.31
CA GLY A 17 -13.74 -4.52 4.81
C GLY A 17 -13.48 -3.02 4.83
N ASN A 18 -12.20 -2.67 4.79
CA ASN A 18 -11.75 -1.28 4.75
C ASN A 18 -10.46 -1.17 3.94
N ILE A 19 -10.25 -0.03 3.30
CA ILE A 19 -8.99 0.42 2.72
C ILE A 19 -8.82 1.91 2.95
N MET A 20 -7.62 2.32 3.36
CA MET A 20 -7.28 3.72 3.62
C MET A 20 -6.04 4.12 2.82
N TYR A 21 -6.09 5.29 2.21
CA TYR A 21 -4.98 5.85 1.44
C TYR A 21 -4.36 7.07 2.10
N THR A 22 -3.06 7.20 1.90
CA THR A 22 -2.30 8.41 2.24
C THR A 22 -1.51 8.90 1.03
N LYS A 23 -1.09 10.18 1.07
CA LYS A 23 -0.19 10.75 0.07
C LYS A 23 1.24 10.32 0.37
N ALA A 24 1.95 9.94 -0.68
CA ALA A 24 3.40 9.80 -0.69
C ALA A 24 3.96 10.58 -1.89
N THR A 25 5.27 10.66 -2.03
CA THR A 25 5.91 11.45 -3.07
C THR A 25 6.99 10.64 -3.78
N LEU A 26 7.07 10.78 -5.09
CA LEU A 26 8.24 10.37 -5.87
C LEU A 26 9.05 11.61 -6.26
N ILE A 27 10.38 11.49 -6.20
CA ILE A 27 11.31 12.54 -6.66
C ILE A 27 12.18 11.93 -7.74
N ASP A 28 12.22 12.56 -8.92
CA ASP A 28 13.06 12.11 -10.02
C ASP A 28 14.52 12.64 -9.93
N GLU A 29 15.36 12.18 -10.83
CA GLU A 29 16.76 12.60 -10.93
C GLU A 29 16.97 14.10 -11.18
N LEU A 30 15.94 14.81 -11.67
CA LEU A 30 15.93 16.25 -11.90
C LEU A 30 15.27 17.03 -10.75
N GLN A 31 15.01 16.38 -9.61
CA GLN A 31 14.34 16.95 -8.43
C GLN A 31 12.87 17.36 -8.68
N ASN A 32 12.25 16.87 -9.75
CA ASN A 32 10.80 17.05 -9.92
C ASN A 32 10.06 16.14 -8.95
N LYS A 33 9.04 16.69 -8.32
CA LYS A 33 8.18 15.96 -7.37
C LYS A 33 6.89 15.52 -8.05
N LYS A 34 6.46 14.30 -7.73
CA LYS A 34 5.19 13.73 -8.15
C LYS A 34 4.45 13.21 -6.94
N ASP A 35 3.26 13.77 -6.69
CA ASP A 35 2.36 13.25 -5.66
C ASP A 35 1.79 11.92 -6.14
N ILE A 36 1.86 10.93 -5.26
CA ILE A 36 1.36 9.58 -5.49
C ILE A 36 0.54 9.11 -4.30
N LEU A 37 -0.05 7.95 -4.45
CA LEU A 37 -0.75 7.26 -3.37
C LEU A 37 0.06 6.11 -2.81
N THR A 38 -0.12 5.89 -1.51
CA THR A 38 0.14 4.61 -0.85
C THR A 38 -1.10 4.21 -0.06
N PHE A 39 -1.31 2.93 0.22
CA PHE A 39 -2.40 2.49 1.07
C PHE A 39 -1.95 1.48 2.12
N GLY A 40 -2.63 1.53 3.23
CA GLY A 40 -2.54 0.66 4.38
C GLY A 40 -3.26 1.30 5.57
N PRO A 41 -4.02 0.53 6.30
CA PRO A 41 -4.34 -0.87 6.09
C PRO A 41 -5.29 -1.14 4.90
N VAL A 42 -5.34 -2.40 4.46
CA VAL A 42 -6.43 -2.98 3.70
C VAL A 42 -6.82 -4.30 4.34
N CYS A 43 -8.08 -4.45 4.69
CA CYS A 43 -8.55 -5.64 5.38
C CYS A 43 -9.92 -6.09 4.88
N ILE A 44 -10.17 -7.39 5.01
CA ILE A 44 -11.48 -8.03 4.84
C ILE A 44 -11.66 -8.95 6.04
N MET A 45 -12.83 -8.90 6.65
CA MET A 45 -13.18 -9.79 7.77
C MET A 45 -12.91 -11.26 7.40
N PRO A 46 -12.32 -12.06 8.31
CA PRO A 46 -11.89 -13.43 8.02
C PRO A 46 -12.97 -14.31 7.36
N LEU A 47 -14.24 -14.20 7.80
CA LEU A 47 -15.36 -14.95 7.25
C LEU A 47 -15.66 -14.64 5.79
N TYR A 48 -15.25 -13.47 5.29
CA TYR A 48 -15.51 -13.00 3.93
C TYR A 48 -14.29 -13.00 3.03
N GLN A 49 -13.15 -13.49 3.54
CA GLN A 49 -11.92 -13.60 2.76
C GLN A 49 -12.05 -14.67 1.66
N ARG A 50 -11.25 -14.51 0.58
CA ARG A 50 -11.22 -15.41 -0.58
C ARG A 50 -12.53 -15.48 -1.39
N MET A 51 -13.50 -14.62 -1.11
CA MET A 51 -14.80 -14.53 -1.82
C MET A 51 -14.82 -13.38 -2.88
N GLY A 52 -13.69 -12.72 -3.12
CA GLY A 52 -13.59 -11.65 -4.13
C GLY A 52 -13.78 -10.24 -3.59
N TYR A 53 -14.20 -10.05 -2.36
CA TYR A 53 -14.47 -8.74 -1.76
C TYR A 53 -13.24 -7.81 -1.73
N GLY A 54 -12.06 -8.34 -1.40
CA GLY A 54 -10.82 -7.55 -1.45
C GLY A 54 -10.48 -7.07 -2.87
N LYS A 55 -10.78 -7.88 -3.89
CA LYS A 55 -10.64 -7.46 -5.29
C LYS A 55 -11.57 -6.30 -5.61
N MET A 56 -12.84 -6.43 -5.24
CA MET A 56 -13.87 -5.43 -5.49
C MET A 56 -13.52 -4.10 -4.82
N LEU A 57 -13.10 -4.14 -3.55
CA LEU A 57 -12.68 -2.95 -2.80
C LEU A 57 -11.50 -2.24 -3.46
N LEU A 58 -10.45 -2.97 -3.84
CA LEU A 58 -9.28 -2.42 -4.52
C LEU A 58 -9.63 -1.84 -5.90
N GLU A 59 -10.39 -2.55 -6.73
CA GLU A 59 -10.76 -2.06 -8.06
C GLU A 59 -11.65 -0.81 -7.99
N HIS A 60 -12.53 -0.72 -7.01
CA HIS A 60 -13.33 0.48 -6.76
C HIS A 60 -12.44 1.65 -6.30
N SER A 61 -11.52 1.40 -5.37
CA SER A 61 -10.61 2.43 -4.87
C SER A 61 -9.69 2.98 -5.96
N PHE A 62 -9.21 2.15 -6.90
CA PHE A 62 -8.41 2.61 -8.04
C PHE A 62 -9.18 3.57 -8.95
N LYS A 63 -10.46 3.28 -9.21
CA LYS A 63 -11.32 4.19 -10.01
C LYS A 63 -11.51 5.52 -9.32
N LYS A 64 -11.73 5.52 -8.00
CA LYS A 64 -11.82 6.77 -7.21
C LYS A 64 -10.50 7.53 -7.20
N ALA A 65 -9.36 6.85 -7.06
CA ALA A 65 -8.04 7.47 -7.12
C ALA A 65 -7.81 8.20 -8.45
N VAL A 66 -8.16 7.56 -9.57
CA VAL A 66 -8.08 8.18 -10.91
C VAL A 66 -9.01 9.41 -10.99
N ALA A 67 -10.24 9.31 -10.48
CA ALA A 67 -11.18 10.43 -10.49
C ALA A 67 -10.69 11.63 -9.65
N LEU A 68 -9.85 11.40 -8.65
CA LEU A 68 -9.20 12.43 -7.84
C LEU A 68 -7.89 12.96 -8.46
N GLY A 69 -7.51 12.46 -9.66
CA GLY A 69 -6.33 12.92 -10.39
C GLY A 69 -5.02 12.18 -10.05
N TYR A 70 -5.08 11.10 -9.28
CA TYR A 70 -3.89 10.28 -9.00
C TYR A 70 -3.68 9.25 -10.09
N ASP A 71 -2.44 9.07 -10.50
CA ASP A 71 -2.04 8.20 -11.61
C ASP A 71 -1.03 7.11 -11.23
N VAL A 72 -0.51 7.11 -9.98
CA VAL A 72 0.45 6.13 -9.48
C VAL A 72 0.13 5.73 -8.04
N ILE A 73 0.27 4.44 -7.75
CA ILE A 73 0.21 3.89 -6.40
C ILE A 73 1.50 3.11 -6.14
N VAL A 74 2.15 3.36 -5.00
CA VAL A 74 3.28 2.57 -4.49
C VAL A 74 2.91 1.97 -3.16
N ILE A 75 3.17 0.69 -2.98
CA ILE A 75 2.84 -0.05 -1.76
C ILE A 75 3.99 -0.94 -1.31
N PHE A 76 3.96 -1.32 -0.04
CA PHE A 76 4.76 -2.41 0.52
C PHE A 76 3.83 -3.55 0.94
N GLY A 77 4.07 -4.75 0.43
CA GLY A 77 3.22 -5.90 0.75
C GLY A 77 3.62 -7.18 0.03
N SER A 78 2.85 -8.25 0.28
CA SER A 78 3.10 -9.54 -0.35
C SER A 78 2.72 -9.53 -1.84
N PRO A 79 3.64 -9.87 -2.76
CA PRO A 79 3.36 -9.94 -4.20
C PRO A 79 2.16 -10.83 -4.54
N GLY A 80 1.94 -11.92 -3.80
CA GLY A 80 0.82 -12.82 -4.00
C GLY A 80 -0.55 -12.17 -3.90
N ASN A 81 -0.65 -11.06 -3.16
CA ASN A 81 -1.90 -10.32 -3.00
C ASN A 81 -2.12 -9.27 -4.09
N TYR A 82 -1.05 -8.71 -4.69
CA TYR A 82 -1.16 -7.48 -5.48
C TYR A 82 -0.74 -7.61 -6.95
N VAL A 83 0.12 -8.58 -7.29
CA VAL A 83 0.53 -8.81 -8.70
C VAL A 83 -0.70 -9.09 -9.59
N GLY A 84 -1.63 -9.91 -9.10
CA GLY A 84 -2.91 -10.17 -9.79
C GLY A 84 -3.84 -8.95 -9.90
N ARG A 85 -3.49 -7.81 -9.28
CA ARG A 85 -4.20 -6.51 -9.34
C ARG A 85 -3.46 -5.49 -10.20
N GLY A 86 -2.44 -5.94 -10.95
CA GLY A 86 -1.67 -5.12 -11.87
C GLY A 86 -0.50 -4.38 -11.23
N PHE A 87 -0.16 -4.65 -9.97
CA PHE A 87 1.09 -4.17 -9.39
C PHE A 87 2.27 -4.96 -9.98
N LYS A 88 3.39 -4.27 -10.13
CA LYS A 88 4.66 -4.85 -10.57
C LYS A 88 5.77 -4.41 -9.61
N SER A 89 6.90 -5.13 -9.63
CA SER A 89 8.09 -4.75 -8.88
C SER A 89 8.47 -3.29 -9.14
N CYS A 90 8.84 -2.58 -8.07
CA CYS A 90 9.31 -1.20 -8.12
C CYS A 90 10.48 -1.02 -9.10
N LYS A 91 11.37 -2.02 -9.20
CA LYS A 91 12.49 -2.00 -10.15
C LYS A 91 12.04 -1.89 -11.61
N LYS A 92 10.91 -2.48 -12.01
CA LYS A 92 10.39 -2.38 -13.37
C LYS A 92 9.99 -0.96 -13.77
N TYR A 93 9.78 -0.11 -12.79
CA TYR A 93 9.45 1.30 -12.97
C TYR A 93 10.56 2.25 -12.52
N HIS A 94 11.75 1.70 -12.21
CA HIS A 94 12.89 2.47 -11.70
C HIS A 94 12.55 3.30 -10.46
N VAL A 95 11.66 2.78 -9.59
CA VAL A 95 11.30 3.39 -8.32
C VAL A 95 12.11 2.74 -7.21
N ALA A 96 13.10 3.45 -6.67
CA ALA A 96 13.96 3.02 -5.58
C ALA A 96 13.56 3.67 -4.24
N ILE A 97 14.00 3.12 -3.12
CA ILE A 97 14.02 3.83 -1.85
C ILE A 97 15.24 4.77 -1.78
N GLU A 98 15.34 5.62 -0.75
CA GLU A 98 16.34 6.69 -0.64
C GLU A 98 17.80 6.23 -0.78
N ASN A 99 18.10 4.99 -0.42
CA ASN A 99 19.45 4.41 -0.58
C ASN A 99 19.71 3.78 -1.97
N GLY A 100 18.80 3.99 -2.94
CA GLY A 100 18.91 3.48 -4.31
C GLY A 100 18.56 2.01 -4.48
N LYS A 101 18.11 1.31 -3.43
CA LYS A 101 17.75 -0.10 -3.49
C LYS A 101 16.29 -0.31 -3.89
N TYR A 102 16.01 -1.52 -4.37
CA TYR A 102 14.68 -1.96 -4.82
C TYR A 102 14.15 -3.07 -3.89
N PRO A 103 13.40 -2.73 -2.82
CA PRO A 103 12.84 -3.76 -1.93
C PRO A 103 11.91 -4.71 -2.68
N THR A 104 11.99 -6.00 -2.39
CA THR A 104 11.12 -7.01 -3.03
C THR A 104 9.65 -6.83 -2.65
N ALA A 105 9.39 -6.29 -1.46
CA ALA A 105 8.04 -5.97 -0.98
C ALA A 105 7.46 -4.70 -1.62
N MET A 106 8.29 -3.82 -2.21
CA MET A 106 7.83 -2.59 -2.81
C MET A 106 7.31 -2.81 -4.22
N MET A 107 6.06 -2.46 -4.44
CA MET A 107 5.37 -2.63 -5.72
C MET A 107 4.73 -1.34 -6.17
N VAL A 108 4.66 -1.16 -7.48
CA VAL A 108 4.13 0.01 -8.15
C VAL A 108 3.00 -0.38 -9.09
N LYS A 109 1.97 0.44 -9.15
CA LYS A 109 0.90 0.38 -10.14
C LYS A 109 0.71 1.75 -10.78
N GLU A 110 0.88 1.84 -12.09
CA GLU A 110 0.38 2.97 -12.87
C GLU A 110 -1.12 2.82 -13.11
N LEU A 111 -1.87 3.86 -12.76
CA LEU A 111 -3.32 3.94 -13.02
C LEU A 111 -3.61 4.57 -14.37
N ALA A 112 -2.65 5.35 -14.90
CA ALA A 112 -2.65 5.88 -16.26
C ALA A 112 -1.42 5.35 -17.03
N PRO A 113 -1.53 5.11 -18.34
CA PRO A 113 -0.39 4.63 -19.12
C PRO A 113 0.80 5.58 -19.08
N ASN A 114 1.99 5.02 -18.84
CA ASN A 114 3.27 5.76 -18.80
C ASN A 114 3.31 6.94 -17.82
N ALA A 115 2.62 6.84 -16.69
CA ALA A 115 2.55 7.89 -15.68
C ALA A 115 3.90 8.25 -15.08
N LEU A 116 4.86 7.30 -15.07
CA LEU A 116 6.22 7.49 -14.57
C LEU A 116 7.23 7.88 -15.66
N GLY A 117 6.83 7.86 -16.93
CA GLY A 117 7.61 8.39 -18.05
C GLY A 117 8.98 7.71 -18.30
N GLY A 118 9.21 6.51 -17.75
CA GLY A 118 10.48 5.79 -17.85
C GLY A 118 11.66 6.45 -17.10
N ARG A 119 11.38 7.42 -16.22
CA ARG A 119 12.39 8.10 -15.39
C ARG A 119 12.76 7.25 -14.18
N SER A 120 13.89 7.57 -13.56
CA SER A 120 14.29 7.03 -12.27
C SER A 120 13.70 7.87 -11.14
N TRP A 121 13.12 7.21 -10.17
CA TRP A 121 12.39 7.84 -9.08
C TRP A 121 12.88 7.35 -7.72
N THR A 122 12.90 8.25 -6.74
CA THR A 122 13.09 7.91 -5.32
C THR A 122 11.77 8.05 -4.59
N TYR A 123 11.37 7.00 -3.88
CA TYR A 123 10.15 6.97 -3.08
C TYR A 123 10.38 7.60 -1.71
N HIS A 124 9.50 8.52 -1.35
CA HIS A 124 9.39 9.13 -0.03
C HIS A 124 8.02 8.80 0.56
N GLY A 125 8.03 8.09 1.67
CA GLY A 125 6.83 7.61 2.35
C GLY A 125 5.94 8.75 2.85
N SER A 126 4.69 8.39 3.15
CA SER A 126 3.76 9.31 3.81
C SER A 126 4.16 9.49 5.29
N PRO A 127 4.30 10.73 5.79
CA PRO A 127 4.50 10.94 7.23
C PRO A 127 3.38 10.35 8.10
N ALA A 128 2.18 10.21 7.55
CA ALA A 128 1.05 9.58 8.24
C ALA A 128 1.22 8.06 8.45
N MET A 129 2.22 7.45 7.81
CA MET A 129 2.57 6.03 7.98
C MET A 129 3.70 5.82 8.99
N GLU A 130 4.28 6.89 9.53
CA GLU A 130 5.24 6.82 10.61
C GLU A 130 4.51 6.53 11.92
N ILE A 131 4.89 5.43 12.58
CA ILE A 131 4.25 4.96 13.80
C ILE A 131 5.19 5.18 14.97
N CYS A 132 4.71 5.87 16.00
CA CYS A 132 5.34 5.88 17.31
C CYS A 132 4.89 4.65 18.09
N GLU A 133 5.80 3.74 18.41
CA GLU A 133 5.48 2.48 19.11
C GLU A 133 4.81 2.72 20.48
N GLU A 134 5.26 3.75 21.22
CA GLU A 134 4.68 4.08 22.53
C GLU A 134 3.21 4.54 22.40
N ASP A 135 2.91 5.35 21.39
CA ASP A 135 1.54 5.85 21.18
C ASP A 135 0.64 4.76 20.61
N ALA A 136 1.18 3.89 19.76
CA ALA A 136 0.47 2.71 19.27
C ALA A 136 0.12 1.77 20.44
N GLN A 137 1.06 1.54 21.38
CA GLN A 137 0.80 0.69 22.54
C GLN A 137 -0.24 1.32 23.49
N LYS A 138 -0.16 2.63 23.76
CA LYS A 138 -1.16 3.34 24.57
C LYS A 138 -2.56 3.20 23.95
N TYR A 139 -2.66 3.31 22.63
CA TYR A 139 -3.94 3.14 21.94
C TYR A 139 -4.44 1.69 22.02
N ASP A 140 -3.57 0.69 21.76
CA ASP A 140 -3.88 -0.74 21.90
C ASP A 140 -4.41 -1.10 23.31
N ASP A 141 -3.85 -0.48 24.33
CA ASP A 141 -4.27 -0.70 25.74
C ASP A 141 -5.70 -0.18 26.02
N THR A 142 -6.26 0.68 25.17
CA THR A 142 -7.66 1.16 25.28
C THR A 142 -8.66 0.23 24.61
N LEU A 143 -8.19 -0.71 23.78
CA LEU A 143 -9.04 -1.62 23.02
C LEU A 143 -9.33 -2.90 23.81
N GLU A 144 -10.32 -3.66 23.35
CA GLU A 144 -10.58 -4.99 23.87
C GLU A 144 -9.33 -5.86 23.73
N LYS A 145 -8.95 -6.52 24.83
CA LYS A 145 -7.73 -7.34 24.84
C LYS A 145 -7.91 -8.58 23.96
N MET A 146 -7.13 -8.65 22.92
CA MET A 146 -7.02 -9.81 22.05
C MET A 146 -5.72 -10.58 22.33
N GLU A 147 -5.80 -11.91 22.26
CA GLU A 147 -4.60 -12.75 22.35
C GLU A 147 -3.67 -12.48 21.15
N LYS A 148 -2.48 -11.93 21.43
CA LYS A 148 -1.46 -11.69 20.40
C LYS A 148 -0.81 -13.03 20.02
N LYS A 149 -0.98 -13.44 18.75
CA LYS A 149 -0.41 -14.69 18.22
C LYS A 149 0.51 -14.39 17.06
N TYR A 150 1.65 -15.06 17.04
CA TYR A 150 2.51 -15.07 15.86
C TYR A 150 1.78 -15.70 14.67
N GLN A 151 1.86 -15.06 13.50
CA GLN A 151 1.31 -15.57 12.25
C GLN A 151 2.43 -15.78 11.23
N PRO A 152 2.44 -16.88 10.47
CA PRO A 152 3.48 -17.13 9.46
C PRO A 152 3.66 -16.00 8.45
N CYS A 153 2.60 -15.27 8.14
CA CYS A 153 2.68 -14.11 7.24
C CYS A 153 3.55 -12.96 7.77
N GLN A 154 3.82 -12.90 9.07
CA GLN A 154 4.75 -11.93 9.65
C GLN A 154 6.19 -12.25 9.24
N GLU A 155 6.57 -13.53 9.24
CA GLU A 155 7.89 -13.96 8.75
C GLU A 155 8.02 -13.77 7.25
N ASP A 156 6.99 -14.13 6.47
CA ASP A 156 6.97 -13.87 5.03
C ASP A 156 7.21 -12.39 4.71
N PHE A 157 6.54 -11.51 5.45
CA PHE A 157 6.72 -10.06 5.26
C PHE A 157 8.10 -9.60 5.72
N TYR A 158 8.61 -10.10 6.84
CA TYR A 158 9.95 -9.80 7.31
C TYR A 158 11.00 -10.14 6.24
N ILE A 159 10.96 -11.35 5.69
CA ILE A 159 11.88 -11.79 4.62
C ILE A 159 11.78 -10.85 3.41
N MET A 160 10.57 -10.56 2.93
CA MET A 160 10.36 -9.72 1.75
C MET A 160 10.79 -8.27 1.95
N SER A 161 10.56 -7.71 3.14
CA SER A 161 10.90 -6.31 3.44
C SER A 161 12.41 -6.10 3.62
N HIS A 162 13.17 -7.16 3.94
CA HIS A 162 14.62 -7.13 4.09
C HIS A 162 15.37 -7.65 2.85
N ALA A 163 14.65 -8.13 1.83
CA ALA A 163 15.24 -8.57 0.58
C ALA A 163 15.17 -7.48 -0.50
N PHE A 164 16.18 -7.44 -1.37
CA PHE A 164 16.28 -6.46 -2.44
C PHE A 164 16.46 -7.15 -3.79
N ILE A 165 15.93 -6.53 -4.84
CA ILE A 165 16.14 -6.97 -6.22
C ILE A 165 17.42 -6.32 -6.72
N GLU A 166 18.42 -7.12 -7.02
CA GLU A 166 19.68 -6.66 -7.59
C GLU A 166 19.54 -6.14 -9.02
N GLY A 167 20.50 -5.30 -9.41
CA GLY A 167 20.55 -4.58 -10.68
C GLY A 167 20.75 -5.44 -11.90
#